data_fd041e1329bbb5e76c7e2764a9ba35b5
#
_entry.id   fd041e1329bbb5e76c7e2764a9ba35b5
#
_cell.length_a   1.000
_cell.length_b   1.000
_cell.length_c   1.000
_cell.angle_alpha   90.00
_cell.angle_beta   90.00
_cell.angle_gamma   90.00
#
_symmetry.space_group_name_H-M   'P 1'
#
loop_
_entity.id
_entity.type
_entity.pdbx_description
1 polymer ?
#
loop_
_entity_poly.entity_id
_entity_poly.type
_entity_poly.pdbx_seq_one_letter_code
_entity_poly.pdbx_strand_id
1 'polypeptide(L)'
;MTADDVVVDVAGLRMRYGTTDALHDVTFQARRGEVLALLGPNGAGKTTTIEILEGFRARSAGRVEVLGADPARAGEDWRARVGVVLQSWRDHGKWRVRELLAQVAAYYTGYTTPWDPDELAAAVGLAGQSDQKIRTLSGGQRRRLDVALGIVGRPEVLFLDEPTVGFDPAARHDFHDLVRGLAAEGRTTILLTTHDLDEAERLAGRILVLDHGRIIGDGTAEELARRIAGRDEVRWSLRGERFSAPTDEPARLVHQLYRDHGGDLHDLEVRRASLEATYLSLVGRAEGAPR
;
A
#
# COMPACT_ATOMS: atom_id res chain seq x y z
N MET A 1 -21.97 -12.35 -5.34
CA MET A 1 -20.51 -12.12 -5.37
C MET A 1 -19.98 -13.04 -6.47
N THR A 2 -19.63 -12.47 -7.59
CA THR A 2 -19.20 -13.22 -8.78
C THR A 2 -17.68 -13.38 -8.78
N ALA A 3 -17.17 -14.49 -9.30
CA ALA A 3 -15.74 -14.76 -9.46
C ALA A 3 -15.03 -13.72 -10.37
N ASP A 4 -15.80 -12.92 -11.10
CA ASP A 4 -15.35 -11.88 -12.02
C ASP A 4 -14.72 -10.63 -11.35
N ASP A 5 -14.78 -10.55 -10.03
CA ASP A 5 -14.33 -9.36 -9.27
C ASP A 5 -12.88 -9.47 -8.78
N VAL A 6 -12.26 -10.67 -8.87
CA VAL A 6 -10.87 -10.90 -8.45
C VAL A 6 -9.93 -10.56 -9.60
N VAL A 7 -9.06 -9.58 -9.39
CA VAL A 7 -8.07 -9.14 -10.40
C VAL A 7 -6.66 -9.62 -10.12
N VAL A 8 -6.35 -9.95 -8.85
CA VAL A 8 -5.11 -10.61 -8.45
C VAL A 8 -5.47 -11.84 -7.61
N ASP A 9 -4.96 -13.01 -8.00
CA ASP A 9 -5.17 -14.28 -7.29
C ASP A 9 -3.82 -14.96 -7.07
N VAL A 10 -3.44 -15.10 -5.81
CA VAL A 10 -2.18 -15.69 -5.37
C VAL A 10 -2.48 -16.87 -4.45
N ALA A 11 -2.00 -18.06 -4.82
CA ALA A 11 -2.21 -19.27 -4.06
C ALA A 11 -0.90 -20.03 -3.87
N GLY A 12 -0.47 -20.18 -2.62
CA GLY A 12 0.70 -20.94 -2.24
C GLY A 12 2.01 -20.44 -2.83
N LEU A 13 2.13 -19.12 -3.04
CA LEU A 13 3.31 -18.50 -3.65
C LEU A 13 4.55 -18.76 -2.82
N ARG A 14 5.60 -19.29 -3.47
CA ARG A 14 6.92 -19.52 -2.88
C ARG A 14 8.01 -18.95 -3.76
N MET A 15 9.03 -18.39 -3.11
CA MET A 15 10.24 -17.93 -3.78
C MET A 15 11.48 -18.31 -2.98
N ARG A 16 12.45 -18.93 -3.65
CA ARG A 16 13.73 -19.35 -3.08
C ARG A 16 14.89 -18.75 -3.87
N TYR A 17 15.83 -18.17 -3.16
CA TYR A 17 17.11 -17.70 -3.68
C TYR A 17 18.23 -18.58 -3.15
N GLY A 18 18.75 -19.48 -4.00
CA GLY A 18 19.72 -20.47 -3.57
C GLY A 18 19.19 -21.34 -2.43
N THR A 19 19.72 -21.18 -1.23
CA THR A 19 19.29 -21.89 -0.01
C THR A 19 18.29 -21.12 0.85
N THR A 20 18.01 -19.86 0.53
CA THR A 20 17.16 -18.98 1.34
C THR A 20 15.75 -18.90 0.76
N ASP A 21 14.76 -19.26 1.53
CA ASP A 21 13.36 -19.06 1.17
C ASP A 21 12.96 -17.62 1.52
N ALA A 22 12.58 -16.84 0.51
CA ALA A 22 12.12 -15.45 0.65
C ALA A 22 10.59 -15.35 0.81
N LEU A 23 9.85 -16.30 0.23
CA LEU A 23 8.39 -16.40 0.38
C LEU A 23 7.99 -17.84 0.69
N HIS A 24 7.08 -17.98 1.67
CA HIS A 24 6.63 -19.24 2.21
C HIS A 24 5.10 -19.35 2.18
N ASP A 25 4.54 -19.88 1.08
CA ASP A 25 3.11 -20.18 0.98
C ASP A 25 2.19 -18.93 1.09
N VAL A 26 2.58 -17.83 0.44
CA VAL A 26 1.81 -16.61 0.42
C VAL A 26 0.54 -16.80 -0.41
N THR A 27 -0.63 -16.53 0.20
CA THR A 27 -1.95 -16.71 -0.41
C THR A 27 -2.82 -15.51 -0.10
N PHE A 28 -3.33 -14.83 -1.14
CA PHE A 28 -4.28 -13.73 -1.03
C PHE A 28 -4.94 -13.43 -2.38
N GLN A 29 -5.99 -12.63 -2.34
CA GLN A 29 -6.67 -12.11 -3.52
C GLN A 29 -6.82 -10.60 -3.40
N ALA A 30 -6.80 -9.87 -4.53
CA ALA A 30 -7.23 -8.47 -4.59
C ALA A 30 -8.40 -8.33 -5.55
N ARG A 31 -9.34 -7.46 -5.20
CA ARG A 31 -10.56 -7.22 -5.98
C ARG A 31 -10.43 -5.96 -6.82
N ARG A 32 -11.25 -5.86 -7.85
CA ARG A 32 -11.31 -4.70 -8.72
C ARG A 32 -11.62 -3.42 -7.93
N GLY A 33 -10.83 -2.36 -8.17
CA GLY A 33 -10.97 -1.08 -7.50
C GLY A 33 -10.51 -1.05 -6.03
N GLU A 34 -9.97 -2.17 -5.51
CA GLU A 34 -9.42 -2.24 -4.16
C GLU A 34 -8.06 -1.51 -4.08
N VAL A 35 -7.81 -0.84 -2.97
CA VAL A 35 -6.46 -0.42 -2.58
C VAL A 35 -5.98 -1.37 -1.50
N LEU A 36 -5.02 -2.22 -1.85
CA LEU A 36 -4.42 -3.23 -0.99
C LEU A 36 -2.99 -2.86 -0.63
N ALA A 37 -2.68 -2.77 0.67
CA ALA A 37 -1.32 -2.56 1.15
C ALA A 37 -0.67 -3.89 1.57
N LEU A 38 0.55 -4.11 1.13
CA LEU A 38 1.44 -5.15 1.64
C LEU A 38 2.42 -4.51 2.62
N LEU A 39 2.09 -4.58 3.90
CA LEU A 39 2.83 -3.97 5.01
C LEU A 39 3.82 -4.97 5.59
N GLY A 40 5.03 -4.55 5.89
CA GLY A 40 6.03 -5.41 6.56
C GLY A 40 7.40 -4.76 6.67
N PRO A 41 8.30 -5.32 7.50
CA PRO A 41 9.65 -4.81 7.66
C PRO A 41 10.49 -5.01 6.39
N ASN A 42 11.67 -4.40 6.37
CA ASN A 42 12.64 -4.64 5.30
C ASN A 42 13.08 -6.12 5.31
N GLY A 43 13.12 -6.74 4.13
CA GLY A 43 13.44 -8.16 4.00
C GLY A 43 12.26 -9.11 4.21
N ALA A 44 11.05 -8.64 4.52
CA ALA A 44 9.86 -9.48 4.68
C ALA A 44 9.41 -10.20 3.40
N GLY A 45 9.88 -9.77 2.22
CA GLY A 45 9.49 -10.35 0.93
C GLY A 45 8.54 -9.48 0.09
N LYS A 46 8.28 -8.22 0.50
CA LYS A 46 7.35 -7.30 -0.19
C LYS A 46 7.74 -7.08 -1.65
N THR A 47 8.95 -6.58 -1.91
CA THR A 47 9.45 -6.33 -3.27
C THR A 47 9.47 -7.62 -4.09
N THR A 48 9.89 -8.76 -3.50
CA THR A 48 9.85 -10.05 -4.18
C THR A 48 8.44 -10.43 -4.61
N THR A 49 7.45 -10.19 -3.76
CA THR A 49 6.03 -10.45 -4.08
C THR A 49 5.58 -9.57 -5.24
N ILE A 50 5.82 -8.27 -5.17
CA ILE A 50 5.44 -7.32 -6.24
C ILE A 50 6.13 -7.66 -7.56
N GLU A 51 7.44 -7.91 -7.59
CA GLU A 51 8.18 -8.28 -8.80
C GLU A 51 7.63 -9.53 -9.49
N ILE A 52 7.10 -10.49 -8.71
CA ILE A 52 6.45 -11.69 -9.25
C ILE A 52 5.08 -11.32 -9.86
N LEU A 53 4.30 -10.46 -9.21
CA LEU A 53 3.01 -10.00 -9.71
C LEU A 53 3.13 -9.14 -10.97
N GLU A 54 4.20 -8.38 -11.08
CA GLU A 54 4.56 -7.56 -12.24
C GLU A 54 5.08 -8.39 -13.43
N GLY A 55 5.44 -9.65 -13.18
CA GLY A 55 6.07 -10.53 -14.17
C GLY A 55 7.56 -10.28 -14.40
N PHE A 56 8.22 -9.48 -13.55
CA PHE A 56 9.66 -9.25 -13.61
C PHE A 56 10.46 -10.42 -13.03
N ARG A 57 9.81 -11.25 -12.21
CA ARG A 57 10.43 -12.39 -11.55
C ARG A 57 9.59 -13.64 -11.67
N ALA A 58 10.25 -14.75 -12.01
CA ALA A 58 9.60 -16.06 -11.96
C ALA A 58 9.57 -16.58 -10.52
N ARG A 59 8.43 -17.08 -10.08
CA ARG A 59 8.26 -17.74 -8.78
C ARG A 59 8.87 -19.15 -8.77
N SER A 60 9.21 -19.65 -7.59
CA SER A 60 9.70 -21.02 -7.42
C SER A 60 8.57 -22.05 -7.38
N ALA A 61 7.40 -21.71 -6.81
CA ALA A 61 6.21 -22.56 -6.75
C ALA A 61 4.94 -21.73 -6.47
N GLY A 62 3.79 -22.37 -6.56
CA GLY A 62 2.48 -21.78 -6.34
C GLY A 62 1.85 -21.26 -7.62
N ARG A 63 0.61 -20.70 -7.51
CA ARG A 63 -0.15 -20.10 -8.60
C ARG A 63 -0.24 -18.59 -8.38
N VAL A 64 -0.06 -17.84 -9.46
CA VAL A 64 -0.24 -16.38 -9.50
C VAL A 64 -0.97 -16.04 -10.78
N GLU A 65 -2.07 -15.32 -10.65
CA GLU A 65 -2.82 -14.76 -11.76
C GLU A 65 -3.09 -13.28 -11.49
N VAL A 66 -2.82 -12.44 -12.48
CA VAL A 66 -3.14 -11.01 -12.49
C VAL A 66 -3.95 -10.74 -13.75
N LEU A 67 -5.16 -10.18 -13.58
CA LEU A 67 -6.11 -9.98 -14.68
C LEU A 67 -6.37 -11.27 -15.50
N GLY A 68 -6.43 -12.42 -14.81
CA GLY A 68 -6.69 -13.72 -15.40
C GLY A 68 -5.52 -14.36 -16.16
N ALA A 69 -4.33 -13.80 -16.09
CA ALA A 69 -3.13 -14.34 -16.74
C ALA A 69 -1.98 -14.58 -15.75
N ASP A 70 -1.13 -15.57 -16.04
CA ASP A 70 0.12 -15.79 -15.33
C ASP A 70 1.14 -14.71 -15.74
N PRO A 71 1.58 -13.81 -14.83
CA PRO A 71 2.50 -12.72 -15.15
C PRO A 71 3.82 -13.18 -15.79
N ALA A 72 4.31 -14.37 -15.40
CA ALA A 72 5.57 -14.92 -15.93
C ALA A 72 5.49 -15.31 -17.42
N ARG A 73 4.27 -15.40 -17.99
CA ARG A 73 4.01 -15.81 -19.36
C ARG A 73 3.17 -14.80 -20.14
N ALA A 74 2.77 -13.72 -19.50
CA ALA A 74 1.88 -12.74 -20.08
C ALA A 74 2.52 -11.93 -21.20
N GLY A 75 1.73 -11.64 -22.24
CA GLY A 75 2.15 -10.88 -23.42
C GLY A 75 2.01 -9.37 -23.26
N GLU A 76 2.16 -8.66 -24.38
CA GLU A 76 2.14 -7.18 -24.40
C GLU A 76 0.75 -6.62 -24.07
N ASP A 77 -0.33 -7.24 -24.53
CA ASP A 77 -1.71 -6.83 -24.22
C ASP A 77 -1.97 -6.82 -22.70
N TRP A 78 -1.45 -7.82 -22.00
CA TRP A 78 -1.53 -7.85 -20.53
C TRP A 78 -0.69 -6.74 -19.89
N ARG A 79 0.55 -6.52 -20.37
CA ARG A 79 1.42 -5.47 -19.86
C ARG A 79 0.84 -4.07 -20.03
N ALA A 80 0.10 -3.86 -21.11
CA ALA A 80 -0.58 -2.60 -21.35
C ALA A 80 -1.70 -2.30 -20.32
N ARG A 81 -2.22 -3.32 -19.64
CA ARG A 81 -3.25 -3.21 -18.61
C ARG A 81 -2.68 -3.11 -17.19
N VAL A 82 -1.36 -3.25 -17.04
CA VAL A 82 -0.66 -3.23 -15.75
C VAL A 82 0.25 -2.00 -15.70
N GLY A 83 0.08 -1.19 -14.68
CA GLY A 83 0.95 -0.06 -14.37
C GLY A 83 1.95 -0.45 -13.29
N VAL A 84 3.17 0.04 -13.41
CA VAL A 84 4.25 -0.22 -12.46
C VAL A 84 4.95 1.09 -12.14
N VAL A 85 5.12 1.37 -10.84
CA VAL A 85 5.92 2.50 -10.36
C VAL A 85 7.07 1.97 -9.52
N LEU A 86 8.23 1.89 -10.14
CA LEU A 86 9.44 1.38 -9.51
C LEU A 86 10.00 2.35 -8.45
N GLN A 87 10.76 1.80 -7.50
CA GLN A 87 11.39 2.55 -6.41
C GLN A 87 12.35 3.64 -6.90
N SER A 88 13.05 3.42 -7.99
CA SER A 88 13.91 4.43 -8.62
C SER A 88 14.03 4.23 -10.12
N TRP A 89 13.71 5.28 -10.87
CA TRP A 89 14.01 5.34 -12.29
C TRP A 89 14.81 6.62 -12.58
N ARG A 90 16.03 6.47 -13.08
CA ARG A 90 16.96 7.60 -13.29
C ARG A 90 17.25 7.91 -14.75
N ASP A 91 16.44 7.40 -15.68
CA ASP A 91 16.64 7.62 -17.11
C ASP A 91 15.97 8.91 -17.62
N HIS A 92 16.35 9.30 -18.83
CA HIS A 92 15.75 10.42 -19.57
C HIS A 92 15.93 11.82 -18.95
N GLY A 93 16.94 12.06 -18.10
CA GLY A 93 17.16 13.35 -17.43
C GLY A 93 17.29 14.56 -18.36
N LYS A 94 17.62 14.38 -19.65
CA LYS A 94 17.73 15.44 -20.65
C LYS A 94 16.38 15.82 -21.29
N TRP A 95 15.39 14.95 -21.20
CA TRP A 95 14.05 15.15 -21.76
C TRP A 95 13.23 16.12 -20.91
N ARG A 96 12.22 16.75 -21.53
CA ARG A 96 11.19 17.48 -20.82
C ARG A 96 10.12 16.53 -20.30
N VAL A 97 9.40 16.93 -19.26
CA VAL A 97 8.30 16.12 -18.68
C VAL A 97 7.31 15.71 -19.77
N ARG A 98 6.78 16.68 -20.53
CA ARG A 98 5.81 16.40 -21.60
C ARG A 98 6.34 15.49 -22.71
N GLU A 99 7.63 15.63 -23.05
CA GLU A 99 8.24 14.80 -24.09
C GLU A 99 8.25 13.32 -23.67
N LEU A 100 8.62 13.04 -22.40
CA LEU A 100 8.62 11.69 -21.88
C LEU A 100 7.19 11.14 -21.78
N LEU A 101 6.24 11.90 -21.25
CA LEU A 101 4.84 11.50 -21.16
C LEU A 101 4.25 11.19 -22.55
N ALA A 102 4.48 12.04 -23.54
CA ALA A 102 4.03 11.84 -24.91
C ALA A 102 4.66 10.58 -25.54
N GLN A 103 5.95 10.36 -25.32
CA GLN A 103 6.66 9.19 -25.83
C GLN A 103 6.10 7.90 -25.23
N VAL A 104 5.86 7.89 -23.90
CA VAL A 104 5.32 6.69 -23.24
C VAL A 104 3.85 6.49 -23.61
N ALA A 105 3.04 7.54 -23.69
CA ALA A 105 1.66 7.44 -24.15
C ALA A 105 1.57 6.81 -25.55
N ALA A 106 2.49 7.17 -26.44
CA ALA A 106 2.53 6.61 -27.80
C ALA A 106 2.69 5.09 -27.84
N TYR A 107 3.38 4.49 -26.86
CA TYR A 107 3.47 3.02 -26.76
C TYR A 107 2.14 2.34 -26.45
N TYR A 108 1.24 3.04 -25.78
CA TYR A 108 -0.06 2.47 -25.38
C TYR A 108 -1.15 2.65 -26.42
N THR A 109 -0.96 3.48 -27.46
CA THR A 109 -2.02 3.77 -28.46
C THR A 109 -2.52 2.56 -29.24
N GLY A 110 -1.70 1.49 -29.32
CA GLY A 110 -2.09 0.22 -29.95
C GLY A 110 -2.94 -0.70 -29.05
N TYR A 111 -3.04 -0.42 -27.75
CA TYR A 111 -3.66 -1.30 -26.76
C TYR A 111 -4.82 -0.63 -26.03
N THR A 112 -4.75 0.68 -25.79
CA THR A 112 -5.72 1.44 -24.99
C THR A 112 -5.81 2.88 -25.50
N THR A 113 -6.74 3.66 -24.95
CA THR A 113 -6.74 5.12 -25.07
C THR A 113 -5.95 5.71 -23.92
N PRO A 114 -4.65 6.04 -24.09
CA PRO A 114 -3.83 6.56 -23.02
C PRO A 114 -4.31 7.94 -22.57
N TRP A 115 -3.80 8.41 -21.44
CA TRP A 115 -3.96 9.79 -21.04
C TRP A 115 -3.33 10.73 -22.07
N ASP A 116 -3.99 11.87 -22.30
CA ASP A 116 -3.31 13.02 -22.92
C ASP A 116 -2.16 13.49 -22.02
N PRO A 117 -0.95 13.74 -22.55
CA PRO A 117 0.22 14.11 -21.74
C PRO A 117 0.03 15.39 -20.91
N ASP A 118 -0.67 16.40 -21.41
CA ASP A 118 -0.88 17.66 -20.71
C ASP A 118 -1.96 17.51 -19.63
N GLU A 119 -3.05 16.75 -19.92
CA GLU A 119 -4.05 16.38 -18.92
C GLU A 119 -3.42 15.54 -17.79
N LEU A 120 -2.58 14.57 -18.13
CA LEU A 120 -1.90 13.74 -17.16
C LEU A 120 -0.93 14.56 -16.29
N ALA A 121 -0.13 15.44 -16.91
CA ALA A 121 0.76 16.33 -16.16
C ALA A 121 -0.03 17.22 -15.18
N ALA A 122 -1.21 17.72 -15.58
CA ALA A 122 -2.08 18.47 -14.71
C ALA A 122 -2.65 17.61 -13.56
N ALA A 123 -3.12 16.39 -13.86
CA ALA A 123 -3.69 15.47 -12.88
C ALA A 123 -2.69 15.08 -11.78
N VAL A 124 -1.39 14.93 -12.13
CA VAL A 124 -0.34 14.63 -11.14
C VAL A 124 0.32 15.90 -10.55
N GLY A 125 -0.22 17.11 -10.82
CA GLY A 125 0.30 18.36 -10.29
C GLY A 125 1.66 18.79 -10.88
N LEU A 126 1.92 18.45 -12.16
CA LEU A 126 3.13 18.80 -12.90
C LEU A 126 2.87 19.75 -14.08
N ALA A 127 1.68 20.36 -14.19
CA ALA A 127 1.35 21.26 -15.30
C ALA A 127 2.40 22.39 -15.47
N GLY A 128 2.83 23.02 -14.37
CA GLY A 128 3.84 24.07 -14.38
C GLY A 128 5.26 23.59 -14.71
N GLN A 129 5.50 22.28 -14.73
CA GLN A 129 6.79 21.64 -15.00
C GLN A 129 6.83 20.91 -16.34
N SER A 130 5.76 20.96 -17.16
CA SER A 130 5.66 20.23 -18.44
C SER A 130 6.84 20.48 -19.37
N ASP A 131 7.35 21.72 -19.43
CA ASP A 131 8.50 22.12 -20.24
C ASP A 131 9.86 21.97 -19.52
N GLN A 132 9.85 21.59 -18.25
CA GLN A 132 11.07 21.46 -17.44
C GLN A 132 11.83 20.19 -17.78
N LYS A 133 13.17 20.26 -17.75
CA LYS A 133 14.02 19.06 -17.90
C LYS A 133 13.90 18.19 -16.66
N ILE A 134 13.72 16.90 -16.87
CA ILE A 134 13.49 15.92 -15.81
C ILE A 134 14.61 15.95 -14.75
N ARG A 135 15.87 16.17 -15.14
CA ARG A 135 16.99 16.28 -14.19
C ARG A 135 16.91 17.46 -13.22
N THR A 136 16.05 18.45 -13.49
CA THR A 136 15.89 19.64 -12.67
C THR A 136 14.65 19.60 -11.77
N LEU A 137 13.90 18.50 -11.82
CA LEU A 137 12.76 18.27 -10.93
C LEU A 137 13.23 18.01 -9.50
N SER A 138 12.45 18.48 -8.52
CA SER A 138 12.62 18.06 -7.13
C SER A 138 12.31 16.55 -6.97
N GLY A 139 12.72 15.94 -5.86
CA GLY A 139 12.42 14.53 -5.58
C GLY A 139 10.92 14.22 -5.64
N GLY A 140 10.08 15.06 -5.02
CA GLY A 140 8.62 14.90 -5.07
C GLY A 140 8.04 15.08 -6.48
N GLN A 141 8.51 16.08 -7.24
CA GLN A 141 8.09 16.26 -8.64
C GLN A 141 8.52 15.06 -9.51
N ARG A 142 9.72 14.53 -9.28
CA ARG A 142 10.18 13.34 -9.97
C ARG A 142 9.28 12.14 -9.69
N ARG A 143 8.91 11.93 -8.42
CA ARG A 143 8.03 10.81 -8.05
C ARG A 143 6.62 10.93 -8.64
N ARG A 144 6.09 12.16 -8.72
CA ARG A 144 4.83 12.42 -9.44
C ARG A 144 4.93 12.04 -10.92
N LEU A 145 6.07 12.33 -11.56
CA LEU A 145 6.33 11.89 -12.93
C LEU A 145 6.40 10.36 -13.03
N ASP A 146 7.05 9.68 -12.09
CA ASP A 146 7.14 8.21 -12.08
C ASP A 146 5.73 7.59 -11.98
N VAL A 147 4.86 8.15 -11.13
CA VAL A 147 3.45 7.72 -11.06
C VAL A 147 2.71 8.02 -12.36
N ALA A 148 2.89 9.21 -12.95
CA ALA A 148 2.29 9.54 -14.24
C ALA A 148 2.67 8.53 -15.32
N LEU A 149 3.94 8.10 -15.36
CA LEU A 149 4.40 7.06 -16.29
C LEU A 149 3.72 5.70 -16.03
N GLY A 150 3.50 5.35 -14.76
CA GLY A 150 2.79 4.13 -14.38
C GLY A 150 1.31 4.12 -14.76
N ILE A 151 0.66 5.29 -14.83
CA ILE A 151 -0.78 5.40 -15.09
C ILE A 151 -1.12 5.90 -16.49
N VAL A 152 -0.14 6.26 -17.31
CA VAL A 152 -0.37 6.85 -18.64
C VAL A 152 -1.24 5.98 -19.54
N GLY A 153 -1.10 4.65 -19.46
CA GLY A 153 -1.88 3.65 -20.19
C GLY A 153 -3.28 3.39 -19.62
N ARG A 154 -3.69 4.07 -18.54
CA ARG A 154 -4.95 3.80 -17.80
C ARG A 154 -5.04 2.35 -17.34
N PRO A 155 -4.09 1.86 -16.52
CA PRO A 155 -4.02 0.46 -16.13
C PRO A 155 -5.22 0.04 -15.28
N GLU A 156 -5.58 -1.25 -15.38
CA GLU A 156 -6.57 -1.87 -14.51
C GLU A 156 -5.97 -2.27 -13.15
N VAL A 157 -4.66 -2.56 -13.12
CA VAL A 157 -3.91 -2.83 -11.89
C VAL A 157 -2.65 -1.97 -11.87
N LEU A 158 -2.40 -1.28 -10.75
CA LEU A 158 -1.22 -0.45 -10.51
C LEU A 158 -0.43 -0.99 -9.34
N PHE A 159 0.84 -1.29 -9.56
CA PHE A 159 1.78 -1.69 -8.53
C PHE A 159 2.66 -0.52 -8.12
N LEU A 160 2.81 -0.30 -6.79
CA LEU A 160 3.58 0.77 -6.19
C LEU A 160 4.54 0.16 -5.15
N ASP A 161 5.83 0.08 -5.48
CA ASP A 161 6.82 -0.44 -4.51
C ASP A 161 7.43 0.70 -3.70
N GLU A 162 7.11 0.72 -2.38
CA GLU A 162 7.54 1.73 -1.40
C GLU A 162 7.47 3.17 -1.94
N PRO A 163 6.28 3.64 -2.35
CA PRO A 163 6.14 4.81 -3.21
C PRO A 163 6.55 6.14 -2.56
N THR A 164 6.56 6.26 -1.24
CA THR A 164 6.81 7.52 -0.53
C THR A 164 8.17 7.57 0.18
N VAL A 165 9.01 6.57 -0.03
CA VAL A 165 10.36 6.55 0.57
C VAL A 165 11.15 7.78 0.12
N GLY A 166 11.68 8.53 1.10
CA GLY A 166 12.46 9.74 0.85
C GLY A 166 11.65 11.01 0.58
N PHE A 167 10.32 10.96 0.75
CA PHE A 167 9.47 12.15 0.63
C PHE A 167 9.53 13.01 1.90
N ASP A 168 9.48 14.32 1.70
CA ASP A 168 9.07 15.22 2.77
C ASP A 168 7.57 15.10 3.08
N PRO A 169 7.08 15.60 4.22
CA PRO A 169 5.67 15.44 4.61
C PRO A 169 4.68 16.02 3.60
N ALA A 170 5.02 17.13 2.93
CA ALA A 170 4.13 17.76 1.94
C ALA A 170 4.02 16.91 0.67
N ALA A 171 5.16 16.44 0.14
CA ALA A 171 5.19 15.55 -1.02
C ALA A 171 4.45 14.24 -0.76
N ARG A 172 4.56 13.70 0.47
CA ARG A 172 3.82 12.49 0.89
C ARG A 172 2.32 12.74 0.88
N HIS A 173 1.87 13.86 1.44
CA HIS A 173 0.45 14.22 1.47
C HIS A 173 -0.13 14.32 0.05
N ASP A 174 0.54 15.06 -0.82
CA ASP A 174 0.13 15.22 -2.23
C ASP A 174 0.07 13.89 -2.98
N PHE A 175 1.02 12.98 -2.70
CA PHE A 175 1.02 11.64 -3.27
C PHE A 175 -0.18 10.81 -2.77
N HIS A 176 -0.49 10.89 -1.48
CA HIS A 176 -1.66 10.21 -0.91
C HIS A 176 -2.95 10.70 -1.55
N ASP A 177 -3.08 12.00 -1.82
CA ASP A 177 -4.25 12.56 -2.48
C ASP A 177 -4.37 12.08 -3.93
N LEU A 178 -3.24 11.98 -4.64
CA LEU A 178 -3.20 11.41 -5.99
C LEU A 178 -3.66 9.94 -6.00
N VAL A 179 -3.13 9.09 -5.10
CA VAL A 179 -3.52 7.67 -5.01
C VAL A 179 -5.01 7.53 -4.67
N ARG A 180 -5.53 8.34 -3.73
CA ARG A 180 -6.96 8.35 -3.40
C ARG A 180 -7.82 8.79 -4.57
N GLY A 181 -7.39 9.79 -5.34
CA GLY A 181 -8.07 10.21 -6.56
C GLY A 181 -8.20 9.07 -7.57
N LEU A 182 -7.10 8.35 -7.83
CA LEU A 182 -7.10 7.19 -8.73
C LEU A 182 -8.01 6.06 -8.24
N ALA A 183 -8.00 5.79 -6.94
CA ALA A 183 -8.84 4.77 -6.33
C ALA A 183 -10.34 5.15 -6.37
N ALA A 184 -10.68 6.43 -6.17
CA ALA A 184 -12.06 6.91 -6.15
C ALA A 184 -12.75 6.75 -7.52
N GLU A 185 -12.01 6.71 -8.63
CA GLU A 185 -12.55 6.40 -9.94
C GLU A 185 -13.02 4.94 -10.07
N GLY A 186 -12.62 4.05 -9.16
CA GLY A 186 -13.01 2.63 -9.10
C GLY A 186 -12.54 1.78 -10.29
N ARG A 187 -11.72 2.34 -11.18
CA ARG A 187 -11.27 1.68 -12.42
C ARG A 187 -9.95 0.95 -12.24
N THR A 188 -9.08 1.46 -11.38
CA THR A 188 -7.74 0.92 -11.13
C THR A 188 -7.69 0.26 -9.77
N THR A 189 -7.24 -1.00 -9.73
CA THR A 189 -6.89 -1.70 -8.49
C THR A 189 -5.45 -1.35 -8.14
N ILE A 190 -5.18 -0.98 -6.89
CA ILE A 190 -3.86 -0.53 -6.47
C ILE A 190 -3.28 -1.50 -5.44
N LEU A 191 -2.12 -2.06 -5.72
CA LEU A 191 -1.31 -2.78 -4.75
C LEU A 191 -0.09 -1.96 -4.41
N LEU A 192 0.07 -1.58 -3.15
CA LEU A 192 1.24 -0.86 -2.68
C LEU A 192 2.00 -1.65 -1.62
N THR A 193 3.32 -1.56 -1.65
CA THR A 193 4.15 -2.04 -0.53
C THR A 193 4.56 -0.86 0.34
N THR A 194 4.62 -1.07 1.63
CA THR A 194 5.12 -0.09 2.57
C THR A 194 5.63 -0.74 3.86
N HIS A 195 6.50 -0.06 4.56
CA HIS A 195 6.85 -0.35 5.95
C HIS A 195 6.29 0.73 6.90
N ASP A 196 5.62 1.75 6.35
CA ASP A 196 5.00 2.85 7.08
C ASP A 196 3.53 2.52 7.36
N LEU A 197 3.21 2.39 8.64
CA LEU A 197 1.88 2.05 9.14
C LEU A 197 0.85 3.14 8.81
N ASP A 198 1.26 4.40 8.98
CA ASP A 198 0.40 5.56 8.68
C ASP A 198 0.02 5.61 7.19
N GLU A 199 0.96 5.25 6.32
CA GLU A 199 0.69 5.16 4.88
C GLU A 199 -0.32 4.06 4.58
N ALA A 200 -0.13 2.86 5.15
CA ALA A 200 -1.05 1.74 4.97
C ALA A 200 -2.47 2.10 5.47
N GLU A 201 -2.59 2.70 6.66
CA GLU A 201 -3.89 3.11 7.23
C GLU A 201 -4.59 4.17 6.38
N ARG A 202 -3.84 5.12 5.82
CA ARG A 202 -4.41 6.25 5.07
C ARG A 202 -4.85 5.90 3.67
N LEU A 203 -4.19 4.94 3.03
CA LEU A 203 -4.40 4.63 1.61
C LEU A 203 -5.19 3.34 1.39
N ALA A 204 -4.96 2.32 2.22
CA ALA A 204 -5.47 1.00 1.93
C ALA A 204 -6.84 0.74 2.57
N GLY A 205 -7.76 0.20 1.78
CA GLY A 205 -9.00 -0.38 2.30
C GLY A 205 -8.76 -1.72 3.00
N ARG A 206 -7.65 -2.41 2.67
CA ARG A 206 -7.25 -3.68 3.25
C ARG A 206 -5.73 -3.79 3.31
N ILE A 207 -5.22 -4.38 4.39
CA ILE A 207 -3.80 -4.50 4.69
C ILE A 207 -3.46 -5.98 4.87
N LEU A 208 -2.45 -6.43 4.14
CA LEU A 208 -1.78 -7.71 4.36
C LEU A 208 -0.49 -7.43 5.12
N VAL A 209 -0.33 -8.02 6.30
CA VAL A 209 0.91 -7.94 7.06
C VAL A 209 1.80 -9.10 6.67
N LEU A 210 2.92 -8.79 6.01
CA LEU A 210 3.92 -9.76 5.58
C LEU A 210 5.12 -9.73 6.52
N ASP A 211 5.47 -10.89 7.06
CA ASP A 211 6.67 -11.06 7.87
C ASP A 211 7.35 -12.39 7.57
N HIS A 212 8.69 -12.37 7.44
CA HIS A 212 9.49 -13.54 7.09
C HIS A 212 8.88 -14.39 5.95
N GLY A 213 8.40 -13.72 4.89
CA GLY A 213 7.83 -14.37 3.71
C GLY A 213 6.46 -15.02 3.91
N ARG A 214 5.72 -14.68 5.00
CA ARG A 214 4.39 -15.20 5.31
C ARG A 214 3.41 -14.06 5.58
N ILE A 215 2.16 -14.23 5.17
CA ILE A 215 1.08 -13.34 5.60
C ILE A 215 0.68 -13.73 7.00
N ILE A 216 0.88 -12.81 7.97
CA ILE A 216 0.56 -12.98 9.37
C ILE A 216 -0.68 -12.19 9.81
N GLY A 217 -1.17 -11.31 8.95
CA GLY A 217 -2.38 -10.52 9.17
C GLY A 217 -3.04 -10.16 7.84
N ASP A 218 -4.38 -10.12 7.82
CA ASP A 218 -5.21 -9.77 6.68
C ASP A 218 -6.52 -9.16 7.17
N GLY A 219 -6.83 -7.95 6.74
CA GLY A 219 -8.03 -7.21 7.10
C GLY A 219 -7.88 -5.70 6.95
N THR A 220 -8.91 -4.95 7.33
CA THR A 220 -8.83 -3.50 7.45
C THR A 220 -7.93 -3.11 8.63
N ALA A 221 -7.43 -1.87 8.66
CA ALA A 221 -6.65 -1.37 9.78
C ALA A 221 -7.38 -1.56 11.12
N GLU A 222 -8.68 -1.28 11.13
CA GLU A 222 -9.52 -1.44 12.32
C GLU A 222 -9.70 -2.91 12.74
N GLU A 223 -9.89 -3.83 11.79
CA GLU A 223 -9.99 -5.27 12.07
C GLU A 223 -8.69 -5.83 12.62
N LEU A 224 -7.56 -5.45 12.04
CA LEU A 224 -6.23 -5.85 12.51
C LEU A 224 -5.97 -5.30 13.91
N ALA A 225 -6.27 -4.02 14.16
CA ALA A 225 -6.13 -3.40 15.47
C ALA A 225 -6.95 -4.15 16.53
N ARG A 226 -8.23 -4.43 16.26
CA ARG A 226 -9.11 -5.15 17.19
C ARG A 226 -8.68 -6.60 17.49
N ARG A 227 -8.18 -7.32 16.47
CA ARG A 227 -7.77 -8.72 16.63
C ARG A 227 -6.52 -8.91 17.49
N ILE A 228 -5.62 -7.93 17.51
CA ILE A 228 -4.25 -8.12 17.98
C ILE A 228 -3.88 -7.18 19.13
N ALA A 229 -4.16 -5.88 19.03
CA ALA A 229 -3.92 -4.93 20.12
C ALA A 229 -4.95 -5.08 21.24
N GLY A 230 -6.00 -5.87 21.01
CA GLY A 230 -7.08 -6.10 21.98
C GLY A 230 -8.08 -4.95 22.01
N ARG A 231 -8.70 -4.76 23.20
CA ARG A 231 -9.71 -3.74 23.41
C ARG A 231 -9.09 -2.36 23.52
N ASP A 232 -9.87 -1.32 23.20
CA ASP A 232 -9.53 0.03 23.57
C ASP A 232 -9.23 0.11 25.07
N GLU A 233 -8.31 0.96 25.47
CA GLU A 233 -7.94 1.15 26.88
C GLU A 233 -8.35 2.54 27.33
N VAL A 234 -9.14 2.63 28.39
CA VAL A 234 -9.42 3.90 29.06
C VAL A 234 -8.50 4.01 30.26
N ARG A 235 -7.73 5.10 30.32
CA ARG A 235 -6.84 5.44 31.43
C ARG A 235 -7.39 6.66 32.14
N TRP A 236 -7.28 6.69 33.46
CA TRP A 236 -7.70 7.83 34.28
C TRP A 236 -6.94 7.87 35.60
N SER A 237 -7.01 9.01 36.26
CA SER A 237 -6.50 9.20 37.62
C SER A 237 -7.66 9.51 38.58
N LEU A 238 -7.64 8.90 39.75
CA LEU A 238 -8.53 9.18 40.87
C LEU A 238 -7.70 9.41 42.13
N ARG A 239 -7.82 10.59 42.75
CA ARG A 239 -7.11 10.95 43.99
C ARG A 239 -5.58 10.72 43.92
N GLY A 240 -4.98 10.93 42.74
CA GLY A 240 -3.54 10.74 42.51
C GLY A 240 -3.12 9.31 42.15
N GLU A 241 -4.01 8.34 42.17
CA GLU A 241 -3.76 6.98 41.69
C GLU A 241 -4.18 6.82 40.23
N ARG A 242 -3.37 6.10 39.44
CA ARG A 242 -3.63 5.82 38.02
C ARG A 242 -4.29 4.48 37.84
N PHE A 243 -5.33 4.49 37.03
CA PHE A 243 -6.12 3.29 36.66
C PHE A 243 -6.14 3.13 35.15
N SER A 244 -6.32 1.90 34.70
CA SER A 244 -6.60 1.59 33.31
C SER A 244 -7.56 0.40 33.20
N ALA A 245 -8.44 0.44 32.20
CA ALA A 245 -9.35 -0.67 31.91
C ALA A 245 -9.52 -0.86 30.41
N PRO A 246 -9.37 -2.12 29.92
CA PRO A 246 -9.69 -2.46 28.54
C PRO A 246 -11.22 -2.47 28.35
N THR A 247 -11.69 -1.94 27.20
CA THR A 247 -13.12 -1.86 26.91
C THR A 247 -13.40 -1.89 25.40
N ASP A 248 -14.52 -2.49 25.01
CA ASP A 248 -15.04 -2.44 23.64
C ASP A 248 -15.95 -1.21 23.42
N GLU A 249 -16.36 -0.53 24.51
CA GLU A 249 -17.26 0.63 24.49
C GLU A 249 -16.65 1.80 25.28
N PRO A 250 -15.58 2.46 24.77
CA PRO A 250 -14.86 3.49 25.52
C PRO A 250 -15.77 4.67 25.92
N ALA A 251 -16.66 5.10 25.04
CA ALA A 251 -17.59 6.19 25.34
C ALA A 251 -18.52 5.86 26.52
N ARG A 252 -18.99 4.63 26.62
CA ARG A 252 -19.84 4.17 27.70
C ARG A 252 -19.08 4.12 29.02
N LEU A 253 -17.85 3.58 29.00
CA LEU A 253 -17.00 3.53 30.18
C LEU A 253 -16.65 4.94 30.69
N VAL A 254 -16.27 5.85 29.77
CA VAL A 254 -16.01 7.26 30.11
C VAL A 254 -17.24 7.91 30.76
N HIS A 255 -18.41 7.74 30.18
CA HIS A 255 -19.66 8.28 30.74
C HIS A 255 -19.96 7.70 32.13
N GLN A 256 -19.70 6.41 32.33
CA GLN A 256 -19.85 5.75 33.63
C GLN A 256 -18.88 6.31 34.67
N LEU A 257 -17.61 6.46 34.32
CA LEU A 257 -16.56 7.03 35.19
C LEU A 257 -16.92 8.46 35.64
N TYR A 258 -17.40 9.30 34.72
CA TYR A 258 -17.86 10.65 35.04
C TYR A 258 -19.05 10.66 35.98
N ARG A 259 -19.98 9.77 35.78
CA ARG A 259 -21.17 9.66 36.64
C ARG A 259 -20.83 9.19 38.06
N ASP A 260 -19.85 8.27 38.17
CA ASP A 260 -19.52 7.63 39.45
C ASP A 260 -18.50 8.46 40.25
N HIS A 261 -17.64 9.25 39.58
CA HIS A 261 -16.51 9.95 40.24
C HIS A 261 -16.54 11.48 40.03
N GLY A 262 -17.29 11.98 39.06
CA GLY A 262 -17.48 13.42 38.86
C GLY A 262 -16.18 14.22 38.78
N GLY A 263 -16.06 15.22 39.67
CA GLY A 263 -14.91 16.13 39.69
C GLY A 263 -13.60 15.54 40.21
N ASP A 264 -13.58 14.32 40.77
CA ASP A 264 -12.40 13.63 41.25
C ASP A 264 -11.66 12.88 40.10
N LEU A 265 -12.27 12.86 38.91
CA LEU A 265 -11.70 12.20 37.72
C LEU A 265 -10.74 13.14 36.99
N HIS A 266 -9.48 12.73 36.87
CA HIS A 266 -8.43 13.49 36.21
C HIS A 266 -7.69 12.63 35.16
N ASP A 267 -6.96 13.28 34.27
CA ASP A 267 -6.07 12.66 33.25
C ASP A 267 -6.77 11.57 32.42
N LEU A 268 -8.05 11.78 32.07
CA LEU A 268 -8.81 10.80 31.30
C LEU A 268 -8.28 10.75 29.87
N GLU A 269 -7.78 9.60 29.48
CA GLU A 269 -7.26 9.30 28.14
C GLU A 269 -7.95 8.05 27.58
N VAL A 270 -8.44 8.14 26.36
CA VAL A 270 -8.93 6.98 25.62
C VAL A 270 -7.86 6.59 24.60
N ARG A 271 -7.19 5.47 24.83
CA ARG A 271 -6.27 4.89 23.87
C ARG A 271 -7.00 3.85 23.04
N ARG A 272 -7.17 4.15 21.76
CA ARG A 272 -7.69 3.17 20.82
C ARG A 272 -6.62 2.13 20.52
N ALA A 273 -7.06 0.89 20.31
CA ALA A 273 -6.22 -0.13 19.71
C ALA A 273 -5.65 0.40 18.40
N SER A 274 -4.32 0.49 18.28
CA SER A 274 -3.65 1.05 17.10
C SER A 274 -3.04 -0.06 16.25
N LEU A 275 -2.93 0.19 14.95
CA LEU A 275 -2.23 -0.72 14.05
C LEU A 275 -0.75 -0.85 14.43
N GLU A 276 -0.14 0.18 15.02
CA GLU A 276 1.24 0.15 15.50
C GLU A 276 1.44 -0.87 16.64
N ALA A 277 0.59 -0.83 17.66
CA ALA A 277 0.62 -1.81 18.76
C ALA A 277 0.34 -3.23 18.23
N THR A 278 -0.54 -3.34 17.25
CA THR A 278 -0.86 -4.56 16.53
C THR A 278 0.35 -5.12 15.79
N TYR A 279 0.99 -4.30 14.99
CA TYR A 279 2.16 -4.66 14.19
C TYR A 279 3.31 -5.15 15.07
N LEU A 280 3.64 -4.41 16.13
CA LEU A 280 4.68 -4.79 17.10
C LEU A 280 4.36 -6.12 17.79
N SER A 281 3.09 -6.37 18.12
CA SER A 281 2.64 -7.64 18.71
C SER A 281 2.73 -8.81 17.72
N LEU A 282 2.44 -8.60 16.44
CA LEU A 282 2.54 -9.63 15.40
C LEU A 282 3.98 -10.02 15.13
N VAL A 283 4.84 -9.03 14.90
CA VAL A 283 6.27 -9.25 14.61
C VAL A 283 6.96 -9.86 15.81
N GLY A 284 6.69 -9.38 17.03
CA GLY A 284 7.26 -9.94 18.26
C GLY A 284 6.80 -11.38 18.56
N ARG A 285 5.60 -11.79 18.16
CA ARG A 285 5.13 -13.19 18.27
C ARG A 285 5.80 -14.10 17.26
N ALA A 286 6.09 -13.59 16.07
CA ALA A 286 6.79 -14.36 15.04
C ALA A 286 8.26 -14.64 15.43
N GLU A 287 8.91 -13.72 16.14
CA GLU A 287 10.28 -13.89 16.66
C GLU A 287 10.35 -14.87 17.86
N GLY A 288 9.26 -15.01 18.63
CA GLY A 288 9.18 -15.88 19.80
C GLY A 288 8.73 -17.32 19.53
N ALA A 289 8.35 -17.67 18.31
CA ALA A 289 8.00 -19.04 17.95
C ALA A 289 9.26 -19.90 17.79
N PRO A 290 9.41 -21.05 18.49
CA PRO A 290 10.57 -21.92 18.33
C PRO A 290 10.66 -22.43 16.89
N ARG A 291 11.87 -22.35 16.33
CA ARG A 291 12.25 -22.85 14.98
C ARG A 291 12.17 -24.35 14.88
#